data_05d9d7fbbaf22083925ea1e14b3b9949
#
_entry.id   05d9d7fbbaf22083925ea1e14b3b9949
#
_cell.length_a   1.000
_cell.length_b   1.000
_cell.length_c   1.000
_cell.angle_alpha   90.00
_cell.angle_beta   90.00
_cell.angle_gamma   90.00
#
_symmetry.space_group_name_H-M   'P 1'
#
loop_
_entity.id
_entity.type
_entity.pdbx_description
1 polymer ?
#
loop_
_entity_poly.entity_id
_entity_poly.type
_entity_poly.pdbx_seq_one_letter_code
_entity_poly.pdbx_strand_id
1 'polypeptide(L)'
;MSQTQKKEHDAGRHSEYTADQETGQKTERRAEPIFVARQPIFTSDRSIWGYELLFRHSGTAATAQVADQDVATARVIADGYMLAQSQIAQDKRMLINFPRNLILSGAAFALPSHQCVPEILEHVEPTQDIMDACHRLKDAGYTLALDDYVGQPGYEALMHLTDIIKVEVLNMSRIEVMRIVNQLKPFGVTLLAEKVEDAAMFDLCARLGFSLFQGYHFSKPEIVPGTKVSSAQMVKTQLLATLNKDYDPKELSNVISHDASLTFRLLRYINSAVFALRTKVESVHQAITLLGQNPIRQWLMVVLVADMDPSPAAQEITFLSVLRGRFLEEIAEVANNPLGLPKDSMFLIGLLSRLDALLGVPMEELMEHISLESSIRDAFLGKPNAVRSWLDCLNALEEGNFDEAQTTLDTHGIDLQTAAGVRLQATQWTQHILGLEYTGDEA
;
A
#
# COMPACT_ATOMS: atom_id res chain seq x y z
N MET A 1 -87.24 -27.36 26.67
CA MET A 1 -87.41 -27.09 28.09
C MET A 1 -86.18 -26.30 28.53
N SER A 2 -86.43 -25.07 28.68
CA SER A 2 -86.53 -24.25 29.87
C SER A 2 -85.14 -23.72 30.30
N GLN A 3 -85.00 -22.52 30.05
CA GLN A 3 -85.12 -21.29 30.90
C GLN A 3 -83.75 -21.00 31.57
N THR A 4 -83.25 -19.90 31.56
CA THR A 4 -83.54 -18.47 31.64
C THR A 4 -82.62 -17.81 32.65
N GLN A 5 -82.13 -16.67 32.22
CA GLN A 5 -81.93 -15.45 33.04
C GLN A 5 -80.62 -15.34 33.91
N LYS A 6 -79.87 -14.34 33.65
CA LYS A 6 -79.90 -12.89 34.06
C LYS A 6 -78.79 -12.63 35.12
N LYS A 7 -77.91 -11.75 35.00
CA LYS A 7 -77.79 -10.32 35.27
C LYS A 7 -76.28 -9.98 35.47
N GLU A 8 -75.75 -9.06 34.74
CA GLU A 8 -75.40 -7.68 35.10
C GLU A 8 -74.20 -7.44 36.07
N HIS A 9 -73.26 -6.64 35.52
CA HIS A 9 -72.38 -5.65 36.15
C HIS A 9 -71.18 -6.17 36.93
N ASP A 10 -69.91 -5.90 36.45
CA ASP A 10 -69.21 -4.68 36.79
C ASP A 10 -67.93 -4.50 35.96
N ALA A 11 -67.50 -3.22 35.79
CA ALA A 11 -66.42 -2.77 35.00
C ALA A 11 -65.10 -3.05 35.65
N GLY A 12 -64.13 -3.58 34.87
CA GLY A 12 -62.72 -3.69 35.26
C GLY A 12 -61.83 -3.57 34.05
N ARG A 13 -61.26 -2.40 33.86
CA ARG A 13 -60.24 -2.11 32.86
C ARG A 13 -59.06 -3.08 32.96
N HIS A 14 -58.79 -3.84 31.91
CA HIS A 14 -57.49 -4.41 31.67
C HIS A 14 -56.95 -3.88 30.35
N SER A 15 -55.90 -3.08 30.48
CA SER A 15 -55.01 -2.60 29.46
C SER A 15 -54.38 -3.80 28.73
N GLU A 16 -54.67 -3.96 27.45
CA GLU A 16 -53.96 -4.83 26.55
C GLU A 16 -52.57 -4.23 26.28
N TYR A 17 -51.53 -4.82 26.88
CA TYR A 17 -50.15 -4.62 26.46
C TYR A 17 -49.92 -5.49 25.21
N THR A 18 -50.03 -4.89 24.05
CA THR A 18 -49.46 -5.46 22.82
C THR A 18 -47.94 -5.38 22.93
N ALA A 19 -47.30 -6.54 23.13
CA ALA A 19 -45.86 -6.68 23.00
C ALA A 19 -45.51 -6.59 21.52
N ASP A 20 -45.06 -5.41 21.09
CA ASP A 20 -44.30 -5.25 19.85
C ASP A 20 -43.02 -6.05 19.99
N GLN A 21 -42.95 -7.18 19.29
CA GLN A 21 -41.72 -7.88 19.02
C GLN A 21 -40.91 -7.02 18.05
N GLU A 22 -40.10 -6.11 18.57
CA GLU A 22 -38.96 -5.57 17.85
C GLU A 22 -37.98 -6.72 17.55
N THR A 23 -38.10 -7.26 16.35
CA THR A 23 -37.03 -8.06 15.73
C THR A 23 -35.85 -7.15 15.52
N GLY A 24 -35.01 -7.03 16.55
CA GLY A 24 -33.70 -6.43 16.46
C GLY A 24 -32.82 -7.24 15.49
N GLN A 25 -32.91 -6.93 14.21
CA GLN A 25 -31.85 -7.25 13.29
C GLN A 25 -30.60 -6.50 13.78
N LYS A 26 -29.74 -7.20 14.52
CA LYS A 26 -28.32 -6.82 14.63
C LYS A 26 -27.76 -6.83 13.23
N THR A 27 -27.80 -5.69 12.56
CA THR A 27 -26.98 -5.42 11.41
C THR A 27 -25.53 -5.53 11.92
N GLU A 28 -24.89 -6.67 11.70
CA GLU A 28 -23.44 -6.75 11.75
C GLU A 28 -22.95 -5.67 10.80
N ARG A 29 -22.48 -4.56 11.37
CA ARG A 29 -21.77 -3.53 10.60
C ARG A 29 -20.51 -4.21 10.08
N ARG A 30 -20.55 -4.70 8.85
CA ARG A 30 -19.33 -5.07 8.11
C ARG A 30 -18.46 -3.83 8.13
N ALA A 31 -17.23 -3.97 8.64
CA ALA A 31 -16.24 -2.91 8.57
C ALA A 31 -16.13 -2.47 7.11
N GLU A 32 -16.34 -1.19 6.85
CA GLU A 32 -16.18 -0.64 5.50
C GLU A 32 -14.67 -0.71 5.17
N PRO A 33 -14.28 -1.31 4.05
CA PRO A 33 -12.89 -1.38 3.68
C PRO A 33 -12.34 0.03 3.44
N ILE A 34 -11.18 0.29 4.05
CA ILE A 34 -10.47 1.56 3.96
C ILE A 34 -9.34 1.40 2.95
N PHE A 35 -9.16 2.38 2.07
CA PHE A 35 -8.01 2.40 1.20
C PHE A 35 -6.81 3.00 1.95
N VAL A 36 -5.74 2.22 2.07
CA VAL A 36 -4.46 2.67 2.61
C VAL A 36 -3.39 2.49 1.55
N ALA A 37 -2.83 3.60 1.08
CA ALA A 37 -1.59 3.58 0.33
C ALA A 37 -0.42 3.80 1.28
N ARG A 38 0.75 3.25 0.98
CA ARG A 38 1.97 3.51 1.71
C ARG A 38 3.07 3.94 0.75
N GLN A 39 3.78 4.99 1.11
CA GLN A 39 4.93 5.46 0.35
C GLN A 39 6.20 5.29 1.19
N PRO A 40 7.23 4.59 0.70
CA PRO A 40 8.45 4.38 1.45
C PRO A 40 9.27 5.67 1.56
N ILE A 41 9.87 5.86 2.75
CA ILE A 41 10.81 6.93 3.06
C ILE A 41 12.19 6.29 3.26
N PHE A 42 13.16 6.75 2.51
CA PHE A 42 14.50 6.21 2.48
C PHE A 42 15.50 7.10 3.21
N THR A 43 16.54 6.49 3.74
CA THR A 43 17.76 7.17 4.20
C THR A 43 18.71 7.44 3.03
N SER A 44 19.78 8.19 3.27
CA SER A 44 20.79 8.48 2.25
C SER A 44 21.53 7.24 1.73
N ASP A 45 21.58 6.15 2.50
CA ASP A 45 22.12 4.85 2.09
C ASP A 45 21.05 3.95 1.44
N ARG A 46 19.87 4.50 1.13
CA ARG A 46 18.74 3.84 0.48
C ARG A 46 18.09 2.71 1.31
N SER A 47 18.35 2.65 2.61
CA SER A 47 17.57 1.78 3.48
C SER A 47 16.21 2.41 3.78
N ILE A 48 15.18 1.59 4.01
CA ILE A 48 13.85 2.08 4.38
C ILE A 48 13.89 2.54 5.83
N TRP A 49 13.61 3.83 6.07
CA TRP A 49 13.46 4.42 7.39
C TRP A 49 12.04 4.26 7.93
N GLY A 50 11.05 4.44 7.06
CA GLY A 50 9.65 4.39 7.40
C GLY A 50 8.76 4.51 6.19
N TYR A 51 7.49 4.75 6.42
CA TYR A 51 6.48 4.91 5.38
C TYR A 51 5.55 6.07 5.71
N GLU A 52 5.12 6.82 4.72
CA GLU A 52 3.96 7.68 4.82
C GLU A 52 2.70 6.88 4.50
N LEU A 53 1.66 7.03 5.34
CA LEU A 53 0.38 6.36 5.16
C LEU A 53 -0.65 7.35 4.62
N LEU A 54 -1.16 7.06 3.42
CA LEU A 54 -2.16 7.86 2.74
C LEU A 54 -3.52 7.17 2.84
N PHE A 55 -4.50 7.86 3.42
CA PHE A 55 -5.84 7.32 3.67
C PHE A 55 -6.90 8.02 2.82
N ARG A 56 -7.88 7.26 2.34
CA ARG A 56 -9.09 7.84 1.78
C ARG A 56 -10.35 7.25 2.38
N HIS A 57 -11.29 8.12 2.69
CA HIS A 57 -12.66 7.76 3.01
C HIS A 57 -13.43 7.35 1.75
N SER A 58 -14.10 6.20 1.79
CA SER A 58 -15.03 5.76 0.74
C SER A 58 -16.42 6.43 0.83
N GLY A 59 -16.61 7.39 1.73
CA GLY A 59 -17.91 7.98 2.03
C GLY A 59 -18.24 9.23 1.21
N THR A 60 -19.28 9.17 0.38
CA THR A 60 -20.01 10.32 -0.19
C THR A 60 -20.82 11.03 0.90
N ALA A 61 -20.16 11.59 1.91
CA ALA A 61 -20.84 12.39 2.94
C ALA A 61 -20.84 13.88 2.52
N ALA A 62 -21.66 14.23 1.55
CA ALA A 62 -21.88 15.64 1.17
C ALA A 62 -22.63 16.46 2.23
N THR A 63 -23.04 15.86 3.37
CA THR A 63 -23.91 16.52 4.37
C THR A 63 -23.65 16.15 5.83
N ALA A 64 -22.52 15.51 6.18
CA ALA A 64 -22.21 15.23 7.58
C ALA A 64 -21.73 16.51 8.28
N GLN A 65 -22.18 16.73 9.53
CA GLN A 65 -21.68 17.83 10.37
C GLN A 65 -20.17 17.63 10.62
N VAL A 66 -19.39 18.71 10.75
CA VAL A 66 -17.92 18.70 10.90
C VAL A 66 -17.45 17.73 12.00
N ALA A 67 -18.17 17.66 13.13
CA ALA A 67 -17.85 16.73 14.22
C ALA A 67 -17.95 15.23 13.84
N ASP A 68 -18.86 14.87 12.92
CA ASP A 68 -18.98 13.49 12.41
C ASP A 68 -17.86 13.14 11.44
N GLN A 69 -17.34 14.13 10.71
CA GLN A 69 -16.20 13.95 9.81
C GLN A 69 -14.90 13.69 10.58
N ASP A 70 -14.65 14.38 11.69
CA ASP A 70 -13.46 14.19 12.52
C ASP A 70 -13.43 12.80 13.16
N VAL A 71 -14.57 12.33 13.68
CA VAL A 71 -14.71 10.97 14.25
C VAL A 71 -14.50 9.92 13.17
N ALA A 72 -15.02 10.16 11.97
CA ALA A 72 -14.85 9.27 10.85
C ALA A 72 -13.37 9.23 10.41
N THR A 73 -12.70 10.38 10.31
CA THR A 73 -11.27 10.48 9.96
C THR A 73 -10.40 9.79 11.02
N ALA A 74 -10.67 10.00 12.31
CA ALA A 74 -9.94 9.34 13.39
C ALA A 74 -10.06 7.81 13.33
N ARG A 75 -11.24 7.28 12.96
CA ARG A 75 -11.43 5.84 12.73
C ARG A 75 -10.63 5.34 11.53
N VAL A 76 -10.65 6.07 10.43
CA VAL A 76 -9.87 5.71 9.23
C VAL A 76 -8.39 5.64 9.54
N ILE A 77 -7.87 6.61 10.31
CA ILE A 77 -6.48 6.60 10.76
C ILE A 77 -6.20 5.38 11.64
N ALA A 78 -7.05 5.08 12.63
CA ALA A 78 -6.86 3.96 13.53
C ALA A 78 -6.93 2.60 12.80
N ASP A 79 -7.97 2.41 11.98
CA ASP A 79 -8.16 1.18 11.22
C ASP A 79 -7.07 1.03 10.14
N GLY A 80 -6.71 2.12 9.47
CA GLY A 80 -5.63 2.15 8.48
C GLY A 80 -4.27 1.89 9.09
N TYR A 81 -3.99 2.44 10.29
CA TYR A 81 -2.79 2.12 11.04
C TYR A 81 -2.71 0.63 11.38
N MET A 82 -3.80 0.03 11.87
CA MET A 82 -3.86 -1.40 12.18
C MET A 82 -3.61 -2.28 10.96
N LEU A 83 -4.17 -1.89 9.80
CA LEU A 83 -3.91 -2.56 8.53
C LEU A 83 -2.44 -2.44 8.10
N ALA A 84 -1.86 -1.23 8.20
CA ALA A 84 -0.47 -0.97 7.84
C ALA A 84 0.52 -1.65 8.82
N GLN A 85 0.21 -1.65 10.13
CA GLN A 85 1.07 -2.25 11.16
C GLN A 85 1.34 -3.73 10.90
N SER A 86 0.34 -4.48 10.42
CA SER A 86 0.53 -5.88 10.04
C SER A 86 1.47 -6.09 8.84
N GLN A 87 1.78 -5.02 8.10
CA GLN A 87 2.53 -5.03 6.86
C GLN A 87 3.90 -4.36 6.95
N ILE A 88 4.18 -3.67 8.06
CA ILE A 88 5.38 -2.85 8.25
C ILE A 88 6.16 -3.39 9.44
N ALA A 89 7.47 -3.55 9.29
CA ALA A 89 8.34 -4.01 10.36
C ALA A 89 8.24 -3.10 11.60
N GLN A 90 8.28 -3.67 12.80
CA GLN A 90 8.06 -2.95 14.06
C GLN A 90 9.09 -1.85 14.34
N ASP A 91 10.26 -1.90 13.73
CA ASP A 91 11.32 -0.90 13.81
C ASP A 91 11.12 0.29 12.87
N LYS A 92 10.13 0.24 11.95
CA LYS A 92 9.86 1.29 10.98
C LYS A 92 8.87 2.32 11.50
N ARG A 93 9.04 3.56 11.06
CA ARG A 93 8.16 4.69 11.39
C ARG A 93 7.02 4.79 10.41
N MET A 94 5.89 5.32 10.86
CA MET A 94 4.71 5.59 10.04
C MET A 94 4.32 7.06 10.18
N LEU A 95 4.52 7.84 9.13
CA LEU A 95 4.06 9.20 9.03
C LEU A 95 2.56 9.19 8.70
N ILE A 96 1.79 9.96 9.44
CA ILE A 96 0.33 10.01 9.31
C ILE A 96 -0.12 11.46 9.39
N ASN A 97 -0.89 11.89 8.40
CA ASN A 97 -1.47 13.21 8.29
C ASN A 97 -2.53 13.45 9.36
N PHE A 98 -2.33 14.48 10.21
CA PHE A 98 -3.26 14.90 11.25
C PHE A 98 -3.80 16.31 10.96
N PRO A 99 -5.04 16.41 10.47
CA PRO A 99 -5.72 17.70 10.38
C PRO A 99 -5.83 18.40 11.75
N ARG A 100 -5.99 19.73 11.75
CA ARG A 100 -6.06 20.57 12.95
C ARG A 100 -6.92 19.97 14.08
N ASN A 101 -8.14 19.53 13.76
CA ASN A 101 -9.07 19.03 14.76
C ASN A 101 -8.60 17.73 15.42
N LEU A 102 -7.90 16.85 14.67
CA LEU A 102 -7.34 15.60 15.20
C LEU A 102 -6.10 15.86 16.07
N ILE A 103 -5.32 16.89 15.77
CA ILE A 103 -4.22 17.33 16.66
C ILE A 103 -4.82 17.82 17.99
N LEU A 104 -5.83 18.68 17.95
CA LEU A 104 -6.47 19.26 19.14
C LEU A 104 -7.18 18.21 20.00
N SER A 105 -7.86 17.25 19.37
CA SER A 105 -8.54 16.16 20.08
C SER A 105 -7.58 15.15 20.73
N GLY A 106 -6.31 15.17 20.35
CA GLY A 106 -5.32 14.20 20.82
C GLY A 106 -5.50 12.80 20.22
N ALA A 107 -6.07 12.69 19.02
CA ALA A 107 -6.30 11.40 18.35
C ALA A 107 -5.01 10.58 18.18
N ALA A 108 -3.85 11.24 18.04
CA ALA A 108 -2.56 10.58 17.94
C ALA A 108 -2.20 9.72 19.16
N PHE A 109 -2.72 10.04 20.37
CA PHE A 109 -2.45 9.26 21.58
C PHE A 109 -3.03 7.82 21.53
N ALA A 110 -3.90 7.52 20.57
CA ALA A 110 -4.39 6.16 20.33
C ALA A 110 -3.34 5.27 19.63
N LEU A 111 -2.27 5.86 19.09
CA LEU A 111 -1.24 5.17 18.32
C LEU A 111 0.09 5.15 19.10
N PRO A 112 0.95 4.12 18.96
CA PRO A 112 2.19 4.06 19.71
C PRO A 112 3.21 5.11 19.24
N SER A 113 3.72 5.93 20.20
CA SER A 113 4.63 7.05 19.91
C SER A 113 5.96 6.62 19.26
N HIS A 114 6.39 5.37 19.48
CA HIS A 114 7.63 4.86 18.89
C HIS A 114 7.51 4.51 17.41
N GLN A 115 6.30 4.36 16.87
CA GLN A 115 6.05 4.06 15.46
C GLN A 115 5.33 5.19 14.74
N CYS A 116 4.35 5.83 15.39
CA CYS A 116 3.57 6.91 14.79
C CYS A 116 4.34 8.23 14.83
N VAL A 117 4.45 8.88 13.68
CA VAL A 117 4.95 10.24 13.50
C VAL A 117 3.77 11.09 13.02
N PRO A 118 3.11 11.85 13.92
CA PRO A 118 2.07 12.78 13.50
C PRO A 118 2.64 13.86 12.58
N GLU A 119 1.98 14.04 11.45
CA GLU A 119 2.31 14.99 10.41
C GLU A 119 1.37 16.18 10.49
N ILE A 120 1.91 17.37 10.70
CA ILE A 120 1.17 18.64 10.80
C ILE A 120 1.13 19.23 9.40
N LEU A 121 -0.08 19.34 8.84
CA LEU A 121 -0.27 19.81 7.48
C LEU A 121 0.09 21.29 7.33
N GLU A 122 0.54 21.70 6.14
CA GLU A 122 1.03 23.04 5.80
C GLU A 122 0.01 24.18 6.05
N HIS A 123 -1.28 23.85 6.07
CA HIS A 123 -2.36 24.82 6.31
C HIS A 123 -2.79 24.91 7.78
N VAL A 124 -2.15 24.17 8.68
CA VAL A 124 -2.41 24.27 10.13
C VAL A 124 -1.63 25.44 10.71
N GLU A 125 -2.34 26.50 11.02
CA GLU A 125 -1.74 27.69 11.63
C GLU A 125 -1.23 27.39 13.05
N PRO A 126 -0.02 27.89 13.44
CA PRO A 126 0.57 27.68 14.76
C PRO A 126 -0.08 28.57 15.84
N THR A 127 -1.37 28.38 16.04
CA THR A 127 -2.14 29.03 17.12
C THR A 127 -1.78 28.44 18.48
N GLN A 128 -2.06 29.16 19.58
CA GLN A 128 -1.66 28.70 20.93
C GLN A 128 -2.21 27.31 21.28
N ASP A 129 -3.44 27.00 20.90
CA ASP A 129 -4.06 25.70 21.13
C ASP A 129 -3.37 24.55 20.37
N ILE A 130 -2.90 24.81 19.14
CA ILE A 130 -2.07 23.88 18.38
C ILE A 130 -0.71 23.68 19.01
N MET A 131 -0.06 24.80 19.43
CA MET A 131 1.23 24.74 20.11
C MET A 131 1.14 23.91 21.40
N ASP A 132 0.10 24.14 22.21
CA ASP A 132 -0.14 23.39 23.44
C ASP A 132 -0.41 21.89 23.15
N ALA A 133 -1.12 21.57 22.07
CA ALA A 133 -1.35 20.20 21.64
C ALA A 133 -0.04 19.52 21.18
N CYS A 134 0.78 20.20 20.39
CA CYS A 134 2.09 19.71 19.96
C CYS A 134 3.04 19.49 21.15
N HIS A 135 3.05 20.38 22.15
CA HIS A 135 3.80 20.19 23.38
C HIS A 135 3.38 18.90 24.10
N ARG A 136 2.07 18.66 24.27
CA ARG A 136 1.59 17.41 24.89
C ARG A 136 2.05 16.16 24.12
N LEU A 137 2.06 16.21 22.78
CA LEU A 137 2.57 15.08 21.97
C LEU A 137 4.07 14.89 22.18
N LYS A 138 4.85 15.95 22.21
CA LYS A 138 6.30 15.90 22.51
C LYS A 138 6.56 15.33 23.88
N ASP A 139 5.85 15.77 24.91
CA ASP A 139 5.96 15.29 26.29
C ASP A 139 5.63 13.79 26.40
N ALA A 140 4.74 13.28 25.56
CA ALA A 140 4.41 11.87 25.43
C ALA A 140 5.38 11.06 24.56
N GLY A 141 6.45 11.66 24.05
CA GLY A 141 7.52 11.00 23.30
C GLY A 141 7.25 10.82 21.82
N TYR A 142 6.29 11.56 21.23
CA TYR A 142 6.07 11.54 19.78
C TYR A 142 7.15 12.33 19.04
N THR A 143 7.57 11.80 17.91
CA THR A 143 8.28 12.53 16.86
C THR A 143 7.24 13.27 16.04
N LEU A 144 7.41 14.57 15.76
CA LEU A 144 6.48 15.37 14.96
C LEU A 144 7.10 15.75 13.63
N ALA A 145 6.32 15.71 12.56
CA ALA A 145 6.71 16.18 11.24
C ALA A 145 5.86 17.41 10.83
N LEU A 146 6.47 18.35 10.10
CA LEU A 146 5.79 19.44 9.43
C LEU A 146 5.80 19.15 7.92
N ASP A 147 4.61 19.19 7.32
CA ASP A 147 4.40 18.87 5.92
C ASP A 147 4.59 20.07 5.00
N ASP A 148 4.99 19.82 3.75
CA ASP A 148 5.04 20.72 2.59
C ASP A 148 5.57 22.14 2.90
N TYR A 149 6.71 22.22 3.62
CA TYR A 149 7.32 23.51 3.92
C TYR A 149 7.99 24.12 2.68
N VAL A 150 7.51 25.32 2.30
CA VAL A 150 8.00 26.07 1.12
C VAL A 150 8.71 27.39 1.50
N GLY A 151 8.99 27.61 2.78
CA GLY A 151 9.65 28.83 3.26
C GLY A 151 8.68 29.95 3.66
N GLN A 152 7.43 29.63 3.98
CA GLN A 152 6.42 30.58 4.45
C GLN A 152 6.77 31.09 5.85
N PRO A 153 6.55 32.41 6.14
CA PRO A 153 6.80 32.99 7.45
C PRO A 153 5.72 32.58 8.46
N GLY A 154 6.06 32.70 9.76
CA GLY A 154 5.10 32.53 10.86
C GLY A 154 5.06 31.14 11.45
N TYR A 155 5.86 30.20 10.93
CA TYR A 155 5.93 28.80 11.40
C TYR A 155 7.12 28.54 12.35
N GLU A 156 7.90 29.57 12.68
CA GLU A 156 9.13 29.43 13.46
C GLU A 156 8.89 28.77 14.83
N ALA A 157 7.77 29.12 15.51
CA ALA A 157 7.42 28.45 16.75
C ALA A 157 7.16 26.95 16.61
N LEU A 158 6.48 26.55 15.53
CA LEU A 158 6.19 25.16 15.24
C LEU A 158 7.46 24.40 14.83
N MET A 159 8.37 25.02 14.06
CA MET A 159 9.66 24.43 13.68
C MET A 159 10.54 24.10 14.88
N HIS A 160 10.43 24.83 15.99
CA HIS A 160 11.13 24.50 17.24
C HIS A 160 10.57 23.26 17.95
N LEU A 161 9.35 22.88 17.66
CA LEU A 161 8.69 21.69 18.24
C LEU A 161 8.78 20.46 17.35
N THR A 162 8.90 20.66 16.04
CA THR A 162 8.96 19.53 15.08
C THR A 162 10.36 18.94 15.02
N ASP A 163 10.45 17.66 14.73
CA ASP A 163 11.70 16.92 14.60
C ASP A 163 12.07 16.72 13.12
N ILE A 164 11.05 16.67 12.25
CA ILE A 164 11.19 16.45 10.82
C ILE A 164 10.47 17.57 10.08
N ILE A 165 11.09 18.10 9.04
CA ILE A 165 10.44 19.03 8.10
C ILE A 165 10.55 18.44 6.71
N LYS A 166 9.38 18.27 6.06
CA LYS A 166 9.25 17.79 4.68
C LYS A 166 9.33 18.99 3.74
N VAL A 167 10.12 18.83 2.69
CA VAL A 167 10.32 19.87 1.67
C VAL A 167 10.10 19.24 0.30
N GLU A 168 9.06 19.68 -0.41
CA GLU A 168 8.83 19.27 -1.79
C GLU A 168 9.89 19.91 -2.68
N VAL A 169 10.75 19.09 -3.29
CA VAL A 169 11.86 19.57 -4.14
C VAL A 169 11.55 19.50 -5.63
N LEU A 170 10.38 18.99 -6.02
CA LEU A 170 9.96 18.91 -7.41
C LEU A 170 9.95 20.31 -8.05
N ASN A 171 10.56 20.42 -9.22
CA ASN A 171 10.70 21.67 -9.97
C ASN A 171 11.43 22.80 -9.24
N MET A 172 12.09 22.55 -8.09
CA MET A 172 12.91 23.54 -7.42
C MET A 172 14.30 23.66 -8.05
N SER A 173 14.75 24.89 -8.20
CA SER A 173 16.13 25.17 -8.54
C SER A 173 17.06 24.89 -7.35
N ARG A 174 18.34 24.64 -7.62
CA ARG A 174 19.38 24.51 -6.58
C ARG A 174 19.38 25.68 -5.59
N ILE A 175 19.15 26.91 -6.07
CA ILE A 175 19.16 28.13 -5.23
C ILE A 175 17.98 28.13 -4.26
N GLU A 176 16.82 27.71 -4.70
CA GLU A 176 15.62 27.61 -3.86
C GLU A 176 15.80 26.57 -2.77
N VAL A 177 16.28 25.36 -3.10
CA VAL A 177 16.56 24.33 -2.09
C VAL A 177 17.59 24.84 -1.07
N MET A 178 18.69 25.47 -1.52
CA MET A 178 19.69 26.04 -0.62
C MET A 178 19.12 27.12 0.29
N ARG A 179 18.22 27.97 -0.21
CA ARG A 179 17.55 29.01 0.58
C ARG A 179 16.73 28.38 1.71
N ILE A 180 15.90 27.37 1.41
CA ILE A 180 15.07 26.69 2.41
C ILE A 180 15.95 26.00 3.45
N VAL A 181 16.98 25.26 3.04
CA VAL A 181 17.92 24.61 3.97
C VAL A 181 18.58 25.62 4.90
N ASN A 182 19.02 26.76 4.38
CA ASN A 182 19.62 27.82 5.23
C ASN A 182 18.63 28.42 6.22
N GLN A 183 17.34 28.51 5.86
CA GLN A 183 16.28 28.96 6.77
C GLN A 183 16.01 27.94 7.88
N LEU A 184 16.07 26.63 7.56
CA LEU A 184 15.79 25.54 8.50
C LEU A 184 16.98 25.16 9.39
N LYS A 185 18.19 25.48 8.98
CA LYS A 185 19.43 25.14 9.71
C LYS A 185 19.45 25.54 11.19
N PRO A 186 18.91 26.72 11.60
CA PRO A 186 18.91 27.13 13.02
C PRO A 186 18.06 26.24 13.93
N PHE A 187 17.09 25.51 13.38
CA PHE A 187 16.14 24.70 14.14
C PHE A 187 16.65 23.30 14.46
N GLY A 188 17.72 22.83 13.79
CA GLY A 188 18.33 21.53 14.04
C GLY A 188 17.45 20.32 13.69
N VAL A 189 16.47 20.52 12.80
CA VAL A 189 15.51 19.50 12.38
C VAL A 189 16.08 18.54 11.37
N THR A 190 15.50 17.35 11.29
CA THR A 190 15.75 16.38 10.21
C THR A 190 15.03 16.83 8.95
N LEU A 191 15.75 16.92 7.83
CA LEU A 191 15.16 17.31 6.54
C LEU A 191 14.79 16.07 5.74
N LEU A 192 13.52 16.03 5.28
CA LEU A 192 13.00 15.02 4.36
C LEU A 192 12.74 15.69 3.02
N ALA A 193 13.37 15.21 1.96
CA ALA A 193 13.13 15.67 0.59
C ALA A 193 12.02 14.84 -0.03
N GLU A 194 10.95 15.51 -0.47
CA GLU A 194 9.83 14.88 -1.13
C GLU A 194 9.86 15.07 -2.64
N LYS A 195 9.20 14.16 -3.34
CA LYS A 195 9.09 14.14 -4.81
C LYS A 195 10.45 14.22 -5.50
N VAL A 196 11.41 13.50 -4.94
CA VAL A 196 12.73 13.35 -5.56
C VAL A 196 12.57 12.47 -6.81
N GLU A 197 12.74 13.05 -7.99
CA GLU A 197 12.51 12.35 -9.26
C GLU A 197 13.75 11.88 -9.99
N ASP A 198 14.93 12.42 -9.65
CA ASP A 198 16.17 12.07 -10.30
C ASP A 198 17.38 12.05 -9.36
N ALA A 199 18.48 11.39 -9.81
CA ALA A 199 19.71 11.26 -9.06
C ALA A 199 20.39 12.60 -8.78
N ALA A 200 20.27 13.58 -9.68
CA ALA A 200 20.93 14.88 -9.50
C ALA A 200 20.28 15.67 -8.35
N MET A 201 18.95 15.60 -8.23
CA MET A 201 18.23 16.20 -7.10
C MET A 201 18.52 15.44 -5.80
N PHE A 202 18.53 14.10 -5.83
CA PHE A 202 18.93 13.30 -4.67
C PHE A 202 20.32 13.69 -4.16
N ASP A 203 21.34 13.70 -5.03
CA ASP A 203 22.71 14.07 -4.69
C ASP A 203 22.82 15.51 -4.18
N LEU A 204 22.05 16.43 -4.75
CA LEU A 204 21.99 17.82 -4.29
C LEU A 204 21.44 17.90 -2.87
N CYS A 205 20.30 17.30 -2.60
CA CYS A 205 19.64 17.28 -1.29
C CYS A 205 20.54 16.61 -0.24
N ALA A 206 21.14 15.45 -0.56
CA ALA A 206 22.06 14.75 0.34
C ALA A 206 23.26 15.66 0.73
N ARG A 207 23.89 16.34 -0.24
CA ARG A 207 24.98 17.29 0.03
C ARG A 207 24.54 18.51 0.83
N LEU A 208 23.27 18.90 0.74
CA LEU A 208 22.71 20.05 1.50
C LEU A 208 22.26 19.65 2.91
N GLY A 209 22.30 18.37 3.26
CA GLY A 209 22.03 17.90 4.61
C GLY A 209 20.65 17.25 4.81
N PHE A 210 19.94 16.96 3.73
CA PHE A 210 18.78 16.07 3.83
C PHE A 210 19.25 14.65 4.18
N SER A 211 18.55 14.01 5.09
CA SER A 211 18.85 12.65 5.54
C SER A 211 17.73 11.65 5.26
N LEU A 212 16.53 12.15 4.94
CA LEU A 212 15.37 11.37 4.56
C LEU A 212 14.90 11.78 3.16
N PHE A 213 14.40 10.82 2.40
CA PHE A 213 14.06 11.00 0.99
C PHE A 213 12.82 10.21 0.62
N GLN A 214 11.94 10.82 -0.16
CA GLN A 214 10.74 10.19 -0.72
C GLN A 214 10.55 10.67 -2.15
N GLY A 215 10.08 9.77 -3.04
CA GLY A 215 9.79 10.14 -4.40
C GLY A 215 10.06 9.03 -5.40
N TYR A 216 9.71 9.33 -6.64
CA TYR A 216 9.73 8.38 -7.73
C TYR A 216 11.16 7.93 -8.13
N HIS A 217 12.20 8.72 -7.79
CA HIS A 217 13.60 8.32 -8.00
C HIS A 217 13.93 6.95 -7.40
N PHE A 218 13.38 6.64 -6.23
CA PHE A 218 13.62 5.37 -5.54
C PHE A 218 12.82 4.20 -6.13
N SER A 219 11.82 4.51 -6.97
CA SER A 219 11.02 3.55 -7.74
C SER A 219 11.41 3.52 -9.22
N LYS A 220 12.27 4.46 -9.67
CA LYS A 220 12.87 4.47 -11.01
C LYS A 220 14.18 3.70 -11.02
N PRO A 221 14.52 3.06 -12.16
CA PRO A 221 15.83 2.50 -12.34
C PRO A 221 16.88 3.63 -12.27
N GLU A 222 17.85 3.46 -11.40
CA GLU A 222 19.06 4.26 -11.51
C GLU A 222 19.82 3.77 -12.75
N ILE A 223 19.75 4.51 -13.84
CA ILE A 223 20.56 4.23 -15.01
C ILE A 223 22.01 4.57 -14.62
N VAL A 224 22.69 3.61 -14.02
CA VAL A 224 24.14 3.71 -13.86
C VAL A 224 24.73 3.51 -15.24
N PRO A 225 25.37 4.54 -15.82
CA PRO A 225 25.98 4.40 -17.14
C PRO A 225 26.95 3.21 -17.16
N GLY A 226 26.63 2.19 -17.96
CA GLY A 226 27.43 0.96 -18.05
C GLY A 226 26.89 -0.24 -17.27
N THR A 227 25.76 -0.15 -16.56
CA THR A 227 25.11 -1.33 -15.96
C THR A 227 24.47 -2.14 -17.06
N LYS A 228 25.09 -3.27 -17.39
CA LYS A 228 24.48 -4.30 -18.25
C LYS A 228 23.67 -5.25 -17.37
N VAL A 229 22.46 -5.58 -17.80
CA VAL A 229 21.71 -6.70 -17.22
C VAL A 229 22.61 -7.93 -17.22
N SER A 230 22.83 -8.53 -16.06
CA SER A 230 23.65 -9.73 -15.99
C SER A 230 23.03 -10.87 -16.80
N SER A 231 23.86 -11.76 -17.32
CA SER A 231 23.34 -12.93 -18.05
C SER A 231 22.36 -13.75 -17.21
N ALA A 232 22.56 -13.81 -15.89
CA ALA A 232 21.66 -14.50 -14.96
C ALA A 232 20.31 -13.77 -14.84
N GLN A 233 20.28 -12.46 -14.76
CA GLN A 233 19.06 -11.65 -14.74
C GLN A 233 18.31 -11.76 -16.09
N MET A 234 19.03 -11.74 -17.20
CA MET A 234 18.44 -11.91 -18.54
C MET A 234 17.75 -13.28 -18.68
N VAL A 235 18.40 -14.35 -18.22
CA VAL A 235 17.79 -15.70 -18.21
C VAL A 235 16.53 -15.73 -17.36
N LYS A 236 16.54 -15.11 -16.16
CA LYS A 236 15.35 -15.04 -15.31
C LYS A 236 14.21 -14.26 -15.99
N THR A 237 14.51 -13.16 -16.64
CA THR A 237 13.55 -12.33 -17.38
C THR A 237 12.93 -13.09 -18.55
N GLN A 238 13.72 -13.84 -19.32
CA GLN A 238 13.24 -14.72 -20.39
C GLN A 238 12.39 -15.86 -19.87
N LEU A 239 12.76 -16.44 -18.73
CA LEU A 239 11.99 -17.50 -18.08
C LEU A 239 10.62 -16.97 -17.62
N LEU A 240 10.55 -15.77 -17.03
CA LEU A 240 9.28 -15.12 -16.67
C LEU A 240 8.33 -14.99 -17.86
N ALA A 241 8.85 -14.51 -19.00
CA ALA A 241 8.04 -14.38 -20.22
C ALA A 241 7.57 -15.74 -20.76
N THR A 242 8.38 -16.77 -20.63
CA THR A 242 8.05 -18.13 -21.08
C THR A 242 6.99 -18.78 -20.18
N LEU A 243 7.05 -18.53 -18.88
CA LEU A 243 6.08 -19.04 -17.90
C LEU A 243 4.66 -18.52 -18.12
N ASN A 244 4.47 -17.44 -18.88
CA ASN A 244 3.13 -16.91 -19.22
C ASN A 244 2.40 -17.72 -20.32
N LYS A 245 3.06 -18.67 -20.96
CA LYS A 245 2.44 -19.58 -21.96
C LYS A 245 1.95 -20.86 -21.30
N ASP A 246 1.09 -21.59 -21.99
CA ASP A 246 0.68 -22.93 -21.55
C ASP A 246 1.91 -23.82 -21.35
N TYR A 247 2.28 -24.03 -20.12
CA TYR A 247 3.43 -24.82 -19.71
C TYR A 247 2.96 -26.25 -19.37
N ASP A 248 3.68 -27.28 -19.84
CA ASP A 248 3.40 -28.68 -19.42
C ASP A 248 3.70 -28.78 -17.90
N PRO A 249 2.76 -29.29 -17.07
CA PRO A 249 3.00 -29.55 -15.64
C PRO A 249 4.30 -30.29 -15.34
N LYS A 250 4.72 -31.17 -16.25
CA LYS A 250 5.97 -31.94 -16.12
C LYS A 250 7.20 -31.05 -16.29
N GLU A 251 7.15 -30.07 -17.21
CA GLU A 251 8.26 -29.14 -17.42
C GLU A 251 8.41 -28.23 -16.22
N LEU A 252 7.29 -27.69 -15.68
CA LEU A 252 7.30 -26.90 -14.47
C LEU A 252 7.86 -27.67 -13.27
N SER A 253 7.43 -28.93 -13.10
CA SER A 253 7.96 -29.83 -12.07
C SER A 253 9.47 -30.04 -12.23
N ASN A 254 9.93 -30.22 -13.46
CA ASN A 254 11.34 -30.44 -13.73
C ASN A 254 12.19 -29.20 -13.39
N VAL A 255 11.76 -27.99 -13.81
CA VAL A 255 12.47 -26.74 -13.52
C VAL A 255 12.65 -26.57 -12.01
N ILE A 256 11.60 -26.77 -11.23
CA ILE A 256 11.65 -26.60 -9.78
C ILE A 256 12.47 -27.71 -9.11
N SER A 257 12.28 -28.97 -9.52
CA SER A 257 12.93 -30.13 -8.88
C SER A 257 14.44 -30.21 -9.15
N HIS A 258 14.94 -29.58 -10.22
CA HIS A 258 16.36 -29.54 -10.50
C HIS A 258 17.12 -28.45 -9.69
N ASP A 259 16.38 -27.55 -9.02
CA ASP A 259 16.95 -26.56 -8.13
C ASP A 259 16.55 -26.86 -6.67
N ALA A 260 17.53 -27.25 -5.85
CA ALA A 260 17.29 -27.60 -4.45
C ALA A 260 16.76 -26.44 -3.63
N SER A 261 17.16 -25.19 -3.95
CA SER A 261 16.69 -23.97 -3.27
C SER A 261 15.21 -23.70 -3.61
N LEU A 262 14.84 -23.77 -4.89
CA LEU A 262 13.45 -23.63 -5.32
C LEU A 262 12.57 -24.71 -4.73
N THR A 263 13.02 -25.98 -4.75
CA THR A 263 12.30 -27.11 -4.13
C THR A 263 12.06 -26.87 -2.64
N PHE A 264 13.09 -26.49 -1.87
CA PHE A 264 12.98 -26.22 -0.44
C PHE A 264 11.99 -25.07 -0.18
N ARG A 265 12.11 -23.96 -0.90
CA ARG A 265 11.26 -22.78 -0.76
C ARG A 265 9.80 -23.08 -1.11
N LEU A 266 9.54 -23.88 -2.16
CA LEU A 266 8.20 -24.32 -2.52
C LEU A 266 7.56 -25.18 -1.43
N LEU A 267 8.30 -26.19 -0.94
CA LEU A 267 7.81 -27.07 0.11
C LEU A 267 7.54 -26.31 1.43
N ARG A 268 8.37 -25.32 1.76
CA ARG A 268 8.13 -24.44 2.90
C ARG A 268 6.89 -23.59 2.71
N TYR A 269 6.70 -23.03 1.52
CA TYR A 269 5.52 -22.22 1.17
C TYR A 269 4.22 -23.00 1.31
N ILE A 270 4.13 -24.18 0.64
CA ILE A 270 2.90 -24.97 0.65
C ILE A 270 2.60 -25.60 2.03
N ASN A 271 3.62 -25.88 2.83
CA ASN A 271 3.46 -26.42 4.19
C ASN A 271 3.27 -25.33 5.26
N SER A 272 3.14 -24.07 4.86
CA SER A 272 2.82 -22.98 5.79
C SER A 272 1.39 -23.10 6.34
N ALA A 273 1.12 -22.42 7.46
CA ALA A 273 -0.17 -22.50 8.15
C ALA A 273 -1.36 -22.03 7.28
N VAL A 274 -1.13 -21.15 6.31
CA VAL A 274 -2.16 -20.60 5.43
C VAL A 274 -2.89 -21.66 4.61
N PHE A 275 -2.16 -22.71 4.17
CA PHE A 275 -2.80 -23.80 3.42
C PHE A 275 -3.55 -24.80 4.30
N ALA A 276 -3.40 -24.72 5.62
CA ALA A 276 -4.08 -25.57 6.61
C ALA A 276 -4.10 -27.08 6.24
N LEU A 277 -3.01 -27.57 5.66
CA LEU A 277 -2.91 -28.92 5.17
C LEU A 277 -2.90 -29.93 6.33
N ARG A 278 -3.68 -31.00 6.21
CA ARG A 278 -3.70 -32.09 7.20
C ARG A 278 -2.45 -32.94 7.18
N THR A 279 -1.78 -33.02 6.04
CA THR A 279 -0.56 -33.80 5.82
C THR A 279 0.47 -32.93 5.12
N LYS A 280 1.74 -33.10 5.49
CA LYS A 280 2.84 -32.36 4.84
C LYS A 280 3.02 -32.83 3.40
N VAL A 281 3.30 -31.87 2.52
CA VAL A 281 3.70 -32.10 1.13
C VAL A 281 5.21 -32.28 1.10
N GLU A 282 5.67 -33.39 0.51
CA GLU A 282 7.08 -33.79 0.51
C GLU A 282 7.75 -33.72 -0.87
N SER A 283 6.98 -33.43 -1.93
CA SER A 283 7.53 -33.33 -3.28
C SER A 283 6.88 -32.24 -4.11
N VAL A 284 7.64 -31.75 -5.11
CA VAL A 284 7.15 -30.77 -6.10
C VAL A 284 5.93 -31.31 -6.86
N HIS A 285 5.96 -32.58 -7.21
CA HIS A 285 4.84 -33.25 -7.91
C HIS A 285 3.56 -33.24 -7.05
N GLN A 286 3.67 -33.54 -5.75
CA GLN A 286 2.55 -33.43 -4.81
C GLN A 286 2.03 -31.97 -4.71
N ALA A 287 2.94 -30.99 -4.66
CA ALA A 287 2.60 -29.57 -4.62
C ALA A 287 1.75 -29.18 -5.83
N ILE A 288 2.19 -29.53 -7.03
CA ILE A 288 1.48 -29.24 -8.29
C ILE A 288 0.13 -29.97 -8.34
N THR A 289 0.07 -31.22 -7.86
CA THR A 289 -1.18 -32.01 -7.83
C THR A 289 -2.21 -31.38 -6.86
N LEU A 290 -1.75 -30.83 -5.74
CA LEU A 290 -2.61 -30.29 -4.69
C LEU A 290 -3.10 -28.87 -5.01
N LEU A 291 -2.19 -27.97 -5.38
CA LEU A 291 -2.51 -26.55 -5.65
C LEU A 291 -2.93 -26.30 -7.09
N GLY A 292 -2.60 -27.20 -7.99
CA GLY A 292 -2.71 -26.96 -9.43
C GLY A 292 -1.49 -26.23 -10.00
N GLN A 293 -1.44 -26.16 -11.32
CA GLN A 293 -0.32 -25.62 -12.07
C GLN A 293 -0.19 -24.09 -11.92
N ASN A 294 -1.31 -23.36 -11.96
CA ASN A 294 -1.30 -21.91 -11.96
C ASN A 294 -0.74 -21.28 -10.66
N PRO A 295 -1.15 -21.69 -9.46
CA PRO A 295 -0.55 -21.16 -8.23
C PRO A 295 0.95 -21.44 -8.11
N ILE A 296 1.41 -22.61 -8.55
CA ILE A 296 2.84 -22.96 -8.54
C ILE A 296 3.62 -22.08 -9.53
N ARG A 297 3.06 -21.85 -10.70
CA ARG A 297 3.64 -20.97 -11.72
C ARG A 297 3.76 -19.53 -11.21
N GLN A 298 2.71 -18.99 -10.60
CA GLN A 298 2.72 -17.66 -10.00
C GLN A 298 3.77 -17.57 -8.88
N TRP A 299 3.81 -18.57 -8.01
CA TRP A 299 4.84 -18.64 -6.97
C TRP A 299 6.25 -18.62 -7.57
N LEU A 300 6.51 -19.38 -8.63
CA LEU A 300 7.82 -19.40 -9.29
C LEU A 300 8.16 -18.03 -9.91
N MET A 301 7.19 -17.37 -10.55
CA MET A 301 7.38 -16.00 -11.07
C MET A 301 7.77 -15.02 -9.98
N VAL A 302 7.08 -15.05 -8.83
CA VAL A 302 7.38 -14.21 -7.68
C VAL A 302 8.79 -14.46 -7.15
N VAL A 303 9.17 -15.74 -7.01
CA VAL A 303 10.51 -16.11 -6.55
C VAL A 303 11.59 -15.62 -7.51
N LEU A 304 11.38 -15.74 -8.81
CA LEU A 304 12.33 -15.27 -9.83
C LEU A 304 12.51 -13.75 -9.76
N VAL A 305 11.44 -12.99 -9.56
CA VAL A 305 11.51 -11.53 -9.39
C VAL A 305 12.22 -11.17 -8.08
N ALA A 306 11.88 -11.83 -6.98
CA ALA A 306 12.52 -11.58 -5.68
C ALA A 306 14.03 -11.88 -5.67
N ASP A 307 14.47 -12.83 -6.50
CA ASP A 307 15.87 -13.20 -6.61
C ASP A 307 16.68 -12.33 -7.60
N MET A 308 16.07 -11.33 -8.23
CA MET A 308 16.78 -10.45 -9.19
C MET A 308 17.75 -9.50 -8.49
N ASP A 309 17.33 -8.93 -7.35
CA ASP A 309 18.15 -8.06 -6.52
C ASP A 309 17.77 -8.25 -5.03
N PRO A 310 18.71 -8.65 -4.16
CA PRO A 310 18.44 -8.84 -2.73
C PRO A 310 18.54 -7.55 -1.90
N SER A 311 18.78 -6.39 -2.50
CA SER A 311 18.91 -5.14 -1.76
C SER A 311 17.61 -4.73 -1.06
N PRO A 312 17.65 -3.99 0.06
CA PRO A 312 16.45 -3.54 0.76
C PRO A 312 15.52 -2.70 -0.12
N ALA A 313 16.06 -1.85 -0.99
CA ALA A 313 15.26 -1.08 -1.95
C ALA A 313 14.54 -1.99 -2.96
N ALA A 314 15.24 -3.02 -3.47
CA ALA A 314 14.65 -3.99 -4.39
C ALA A 314 13.58 -4.87 -3.73
N GLN A 315 13.67 -5.13 -2.42
CA GLN A 315 12.61 -5.85 -1.69
C GLN A 315 11.29 -5.10 -1.70
N GLU A 316 11.31 -3.77 -1.53
CA GLU A 316 10.08 -2.96 -1.62
C GLU A 316 9.54 -2.92 -3.05
N ILE A 317 10.39 -2.76 -4.06
CA ILE A 317 10.00 -2.83 -5.47
C ILE A 317 9.39 -4.20 -5.80
N THR A 318 9.99 -5.28 -5.30
CA THR A 318 9.47 -6.64 -5.45
C THR A 318 8.10 -6.77 -4.80
N PHE A 319 7.93 -6.27 -3.57
CA PHE A 319 6.63 -6.27 -2.88
C PHE A 319 5.56 -5.55 -3.71
N LEU A 320 5.86 -4.34 -4.19
CA LEU A 320 4.94 -3.57 -5.04
C LEU A 320 4.64 -4.28 -6.35
N SER A 321 5.63 -4.87 -7.02
CA SER A 321 5.44 -5.63 -8.26
C SER A 321 4.50 -6.82 -8.08
N VAL A 322 4.69 -7.58 -7.01
CA VAL A 322 3.84 -8.74 -6.70
C VAL A 322 2.42 -8.31 -6.32
N LEU A 323 2.29 -7.26 -5.51
CA LEU A 323 1.00 -6.66 -5.14
C LEU A 323 0.23 -6.17 -6.37
N ARG A 324 0.90 -5.48 -7.30
CA ARG A 324 0.32 -5.04 -8.57
C ARG A 324 -0.18 -6.20 -9.41
N GLY A 325 0.63 -7.26 -9.51
CA GLY A 325 0.25 -8.46 -10.23
C GLY A 325 -1.03 -9.06 -9.67
N ARG A 326 -1.07 -9.28 -8.35
CA ARG A 326 -2.22 -9.88 -7.69
C ARG A 326 -3.46 -8.98 -7.75
N PHE A 327 -3.28 -7.69 -7.55
CA PHE A 327 -4.38 -6.72 -7.67
C PHE A 327 -4.99 -6.73 -9.06
N LEU A 328 -4.18 -6.67 -10.13
CA LEU A 328 -4.70 -6.70 -11.52
C LEU A 328 -5.41 -8.00 -11.86
N GLU A 329 -4.92 -9.13 -11.37
CA GLU A 329 -5.57 -10.41 -11.54
C GLU A 329 -6.95 -10.44 -10.89
N GLU A 330 -7.06 -10.03 -9.63
CA GLU A 330 -8.31 -10.05 -8.87
C GLU A 330 -9.31 -8.98 -9.35
N ILE A 331 -8.83 -7.77 -9.65
CA ILE A 331 -9.70 -6.70 -10.14
C ILE A 331 -10.27 -7.02 -11.53
N ALA A 332 -9.55 -7.77 -12.36
CA ALA A 332 -10.04 -8.24 -13.64
C ALA A 332 -11.23 -9.20 -13.48
N GLU A 333 -11.28 -10.00 -12.43
CA GLU A 333 -12.44 -10.84 -12.13
C GLU A 333 -13.67 -9.99 -11.77
N VAL A 334 -13.49 -8.98 -10.92
CA VAL A 334 -14.56 -8.07 -10.50
C VAL A 334 -15.08 -7.27 -11.69
N ALA A 335 -14.20 -6.81 -12.57
CA ALA A 335 -14.53 -6.03 -13.77
C ALA A 335 -15.00 -6.88 -14.97
N ASN A 336 -15.26 -8.17 -14.79
CA ASN A 336 -15.60 -9.09 -15.87
C ASN A 336 -14.60 -9.10 -17.04
N ASN A 337 -13.30 -9.10 -16.71
CA ASN A 337 -12.19 -9.14 -17.66
C ASN A 337 -12.19 -8.00 -18.68
N PRO A 338 -11.99 -6.75 -18.25
CA PRO A 338 -12.18 -5.55 -19.08
C PRO A 338 -11.19 -5.47 -20.26
N LEU A 339 -10.08 -6.19 -20.21
CA LEU A 339 -9.07 -6.21 -21.26
C LEU A 339 -9.19 -7.41 -22.19
N GLY A 340 -10.07 -8.37 -21.88
CA GLY A 340 -10.19 -9.63 -22.63
C GLY A 340 -8.92 -10.50 -22.59
N LEU A 341 -7.99 -10.20 -21.65
CA LEU A 341 -6.74 -10.94 -21.50
C LEU A 341 -6.91 -12.10 -20.51
N PRO A 342 -6.14 -13.18 -20.64
CA PRO A 342 -6.08 -14.22 -19.63
C PRO A 342 -5.68 -13.66 -18.26
N LYS A 343 -6.23 -14.21 -17.16
CA LYS A 343 -5.89 -13.79 -15.78
C LYS A 343 -4.39 -13.79 -15.52
N ASP A 344 -3.70 -14.81 -15.99
CA ASP A 344 -2.25 -14.91 -15.84
C ASP A 344 -1.50 -13.78 -16.53
N SER A 345 -2.03 -13.26 -17.65
CA SER A 345 -1.48 -12.09 -18.32
C SER A 345 -1.69 -10.82 -17.48
N MET A 346 -2.84 -10.69 -16.79
CA MET A 346 -3.09 -9.59 -15.86
C MET A 346 -2.10 -9.61 -14.70
N PHE A 347 -1.86 -10.78 -14.11
CA PHE A 347 -0.84 -10.95 -13.09
C PHE A 347 0.56 -10.55 -13.60
N LEU A 348 0.95 -11.04 -14.77
CA LEU A 348 2.25 -10.73 -15.37
C LEU A 348 2.43 -9.23 -15.67
N ILE A 349 1.38 -8.54 -16.16
CA ILE A 349 1.41 -7.10 -16.40
C ILE A 349 1.79 -6.34 -15.12
N GLY A 350 1.11 -6.62 -14.02
CA GLY A 350 1.41 -5.98 -12.74
C GLY A 350 2.81 -6.33 -12.24
N LEU A 351 3.19 -7.61 -12.30
CA LEU A 351 4.49 -8.09 -11.84
C LEU A 351 5.67 -7.45 -12.59
N LEU A 352 5.55 -7.27 -13.90
CA LEU A 352 6.61 -6.67 -14.73
C LEU A 352 6.57 -5.15 -14.76
N SER A 353 5.53 -4.51 -14.23
CA SER A 353 5.32 -3.06 -14.35
C SER A 353 6.38 -2.18 -13.67
N ARG A 354 7.22 -2.77 -12.81
CA ARG A 354 8.36 -2.12 -12.13
C ARG A 354 9.69 -2.85 -12.38
N LEU A 355 9.76 -3.64 -13.45
CA LEU A 355 10.96 -4.43 -13.77
C LEU A 355 12.17 -3.55 -14.09
N ASP A 356 11.93 -2.41 -14.72
CA ASP A 356 12.93 -1.37 -14.98
C ASP A 356 13.56 -0.83 -13.68
N ALA A 357 12.72 -0.53 -12.69
CA ALA A 357 13.18 -0.11 -11.37
C ALA A 357 13.98 -1.20 -10.65
N LEU A 358 13.54 -2.44 -10.76
CA LEU A 358 14.19 -3.58 -10.10
C LEU A 358 15.57 -3.89 -10.71
N LEU A 359 15.71 -3.77 -12.03
CA LEU A 359 16.93 -4.12 -12.75
C LEU A 359 17.86 -2.91 -12.99
N GLY A 360 17.41 -1.69 -12.76
CA GLY A 360 18.16 -0.47 -13.05
C GLY A 360 18.40 -0.23 -14.54
N VAL A 361 17.49 -0.69 -15.40
CA VAL A 361 17.61 -0.64 -16.87
C VAL A 361 16.33 -0.09 -17.48
N PRO A 362 16.40 0.80 -18.49
CA PRO A 362 15.20 1.34 -19.15
C PRO A 362 14.25 0.27 -19.63
N MET A 363 12.94 0.51 -19.49
CA MET A 363 11.91 -0.43 -19.93
C MET A 363 12.01 -0.74 -21.43
N GLU A 364 12.44 0.21 -22.24
CA GLU A 364 12.66 0.06 -23.68
C GLU A 364 13.66 -1.06 -23.98
N GLU A 365 14.78 -1.09 -23.28
CA GLU A 365 15.82 -2.11 -23.45
C GLU A 365 15.31 -3.49 -23.00
N LEU A 366 14.56 -3.54 -21.89
CA LEU A 366 13.96 -4.80 -21.39
C LEU A 366 12.95 -5.37 -22.39
N MET A 367 12.15 -4.52 -23.03
CA MET A 367 11.13 -4.93 -24.01
C MET A 367 11.73 -5.47 -25.33
N GLU A 368 13.00 -5.29 -25.58
CA GLU A 368 13.70 -5.95 -26.71
C GLU A 368 13.95 -7.44 -26.44
N HIS A 369 14.05 -7.80 -25.17
CA HIS A 369 14.39 -9.15 -24.72
C HIS A 369 13.21 -9.98 -24.24
N ILE A 370 12.02 -9.36 -24.06
CA ILE A 370 10.82 -10.02 -23.55
C ILE A 370 9.77 -10.09 -24.67
N SER A 371 9.35 -11.30 -24.99
CA SER A 371 8.27 -11.54 -25.95
C SER A 371 6.90 -11.39 -25.28
N LEU A 372 6.31 -10.21 -25.38
CA LEU A 372 4.96 -9.91 -24.90
C LEU A 372 4.01 -9.59 -26.06
N GLU A 373 2.72 -9.67 -25.78
CA GLU A 373 1.68 -9.18 -26.70
C GLU A 373 1.86 -7.68 -26.98
N SER A 374 1.57 -7.25 -28.20
CA SER A 374 1.85 -5.86 -28.64
C SER A 374 1.16 -4.81 -27.76
N SER A 375 -0.06 -5.08 -27.31
CA SER A 375 -0.82 -4.20 -26.43
C SER A 375 -0.13 -4.01 -25.06
N ILE A 376 0.42 -5.06 -24.49
CA ILE A 376 1.14 -5.06 -23.21
C ILE A 376 2.48 -4.33 -23.37
N ARG A 377 3.24 -4.68 -24.41
CA ARG A 377 4.51 -4.03 -24.73
C ARG A 377 4.34 -2.52 -24.93
N ASP A 378 3.36 -2.10 -25.73
CA ASP A 378 3.07 -0.68 -26.00
C ASP A 378 2.70 0.07 -24.70
N ALA A 379 1.94 -0.54 -23.80
CA ALA A 379 1.62 0.05 -22.50
C ALA A 379 2.86 0.28 -21.64
N PHE A 380 3.79 -0.66 -21.59
CA PHE A 380 5.06 -0.50 -20.86
C PHE A 380 5.95 0.58 -21.45
N LEU A 381 5.86 0.79 -22.77
CA LEU A 381 6.55 1.88 -23.48
C LEU A 381 5.80 3.23 -23.41
N GLY A 382 4.80 3.35 -22.55
CA GLY A 382 4.08 4.61 -22.33
C GLY A 382 3.04 4.98 -23.40
N LYS A 383 2.75 4.08 -24.35
CA LYS A 383 1.75 4.36 -25.38
C LYS A 383 0.34 4.20 -24.80
N PRO A 384 -0.57 5.14 -25.08
CA PRO A 384 -1.94 5.10 -24.55
C PRO A 384 -2.72 3.92 -25.12
N ASN A 385 -3.23 3.07 -24.23
CA ASN A 385 -4.16 1.98 -24.51
C ASN A 385 -4.84 1.51 -23.20
N ALA A 386 -5.75 0.56 -23.28
CA ALA A 386 -6.50 0.08 -22.12
C ALA A 386 -5.59 -0.53 -21.03
N VAL A 387 -4.51 -1.23 -21.39
CA VAL A 387 -3.53 -1.76 -20.42
C VAL A 387 -2.80 -0.62 -19.72
N ARG A 388 -2.42 0.43 -20.46
CA ARG A 388 -1.76 1.61 -19.91
C ARG A 388 -2.65 2.33 -18.90
N SER A 389 -3.94 2.47 -19.16
CA SER A 389 -4.88 3.08 -18.21
C SER A 389 -4.91 2.34 -16.86
N TRP A 390 -4.82 1.01 -16.86
CA TRP A 390 -4.73 0.24 -15.62
C TRP A 390 -3.39 0.42 -14.91
N LEU A 391 -2.28 0.54 -15.64
CA LEU A 391 -0.98 0.85 -15.03
C LEU A 391 -0.96 2.25 -14.42
N ASP A 392 -1.59 3.23 -15.06
CA ASP A 392 -1.73 4.59 -14.52
C ASP A 392 -2.64 4.60 -13.29
N CYS A 393 -3.73 3.83 -13.30
CA CYS A 393 -4.57 3.62 -12.12
C CYS A 393 -3.79 3.05 -10.93
N LEU A 394 -2.93 2.05 -11.16
CA LEU A 394 -2.05 1.50 -10.12
C LEU A 394 -1.10 2.57 -9.57
N ASN A 395 -0.49 3.38 -10.43
CA ASN A 395 0.37 4.48 -10.00
C ASN A 395 -0.41 5.48 -9.13
N ALA A 396 -1.58 5.92 -9.61
CA ALA A 396 -2.45 6.84 -8.88
C ALA A 396 -2.87 6.29 -7.50
N LEU A 397 -3.20 4.99 -7.40
CA LEU A 397 -3.52 4.34 -6.13
C LEU A 397 -2.34 4.29 -5.16
N GLU A 398 -1.12 4.13 -5.66
CA GLU A 398 0.11 4.09 -4.85
C GLU A 398 0.57 5.48 -4.41
N GLU A 399 0.32 6.49 -5.23
CA GLU A 399 0.63 7.89 -4.96
C GLU A 399 -0.43 8.60 -4.11
N GLY A 400 -1.55 7.90 -3.80
CA GLY A 400 -2.67 8.51 -3.07
C GLY A 400 -3.56 9.41 -3.94
N ASN A 401 -3.36 9.45 -5.24
CA ASN A 401 -4.15 10.21 -6.22
C ASN A 401 -5.48 9.49 -6.54
N PHE A 402 -6.31 9.31 -5.52
CA PHE A 402 -7.51 8.46 -5.61
C PHE A 402 -8.55 8.98 -6.60
N ASP A 403 -8.61 10.29 -6.89
CA ASP A 403 -9.55 10.87 -7.86
C ASP A 403 -9.18 10.45 -9.29
N GLU A 404 -7.88 10.38 -9.60
CA GLU A 404 -7.39 9.90 -10.87
C GLU A 404 -7.66 8.39 -11.01
N ALA A 405 -7.36 7.61 -9.98
CA ALA A 405 -7.65 6.18 -9.96
C ALA A 405 -9.15 5.90 -10.14
N GLN A 406 -10.02 6.68 -9.47
CA GLN A 406 -11.48 6.57 -9.56
C GLN A 406 -11.95 6.70 -11.00
N THR A 407 -11.36 7.60 -11.78
CA THR A 407 -11.73 7.80 -13.20
C THR A 407 -11.61 6.50 -14.01
N THR A 408 -10.52 5.74 -13.83
CA THR A 408 -10.36 4.45 -14.51
C THR A 408 -11.32 3.40 -13.94
N LEU A 409 -11.47 3.32 -12.63
CA LEU A 409 -12.36 2.35 -11.97
C LEU A 409 -13.82 2.54 -12.38
N ASP A 410 -14.30 3.78 -12.45
CA ASP A 410 -15.69 4.12 -12.85
C ASP A 410 -16.00 3.68 -14.28
N THR A 411 -15.02 3.75 -15.22
CA THR A 411 -15.22 3.27 -16.60
C THR A 411 -15.53 1.77 -16.66
N HIS A 412 -15.16 1.04 -15.60
CA HIS A 412 -15.39 -0.41 -15.46
C HIS A 412 -16.45 -0.77 -14.41
N GLY A 413 -17.17 0.24 -13.88
CA GLY A 413 -18.23 0.05 -12.88
C GLY A 413 -17.72 -0.43 -11.51
N ILE A 414 -16.49 -0.12 -11.17
CA ILE A 414 -15.85 -0.50 -9.90
C ILE A 414 -15.78 0.75 -9.02
N ASP A 415 -16.31 0.67 -7.81
CA ASP A 415 -16.13 1.71 -6.82
C ASP A 415 -14.80 1.53 -6.05
N LEU A 416 -14.33 2.60 -5.41
CA LEU A 416 -13.10 2.57 -4.62
C LEU A 416 -13.17 1.59 -3.44
N GLN A 417 -14.35 1.36 -2.87
CA GLN A 417 -14.54 0.42 -1.77
C GLN A 417 -14.26 -1.01 -2.22
N THR A 418 -14.76 -1.39 -3.37
CA THR A 418 -14.48 -2.68 -4.01
C THR A 418 -12.99 -2.81 -4.33
N ALA A 419 -12.38 -1.77 -4.92
CA ALA A 419 -10.95 -1.76 -5.22
C ALA A 419 -10.09 -1.85 -3.94
N ALA A 420 -10.49 -1.19 -2.84
CA ALA A 420 -9.82 -1.30 -1.54
C ALA A 420 -9.89 -2.73 -0.97
N GLY A 421 -11.04 -3.38 -1.08
CA GLY A 421 -11.20 -4.78 -0.69
C GLY A 421 -10.28 -5.72 -1.46
N VAL A 422 -10.22 -5.56 -2.78
CA VAL A 422 -9.33 -6.32 -3.66
C VAL A 422 -7.86 -6.06 -3.28
N ARG A 423 -7.48 -4.79 -3.06
CA ARG A 423 -6.11 -4.45 -2.68
C ARG A 423 -5.71 -5.07 -1.34
N LEU A 424 -6.62 -5.09 -0.36
CA LEU A 424 -6.37 -5.74 0.93
C LEU A 424 -6.08 -7.23 0.77
N GLN A 425 -6.90 -7.94 -0.01
CA GLN A 425 -6.70 -9.37 -0.31
C GLN A 425 -5.38 -9.60 -1.04
N ALA A 426 -5.09 -8.79 -2.06
CA ALA A 426 -3.84 -8.85 -2.80
C ALA A 426 -2.62 -8.60 -1.90
N THR A 427 -2.74 -7.68 -0.92
CA THR A 427 -1.67 -7.40 0.05
C THR A 427 -1.40 -8.59 0.95
N GLN A 428 -2.45 -9.19 1.53
CA GLN A 428 -2.31 -10.39 2.38
C GLN A 428 -1.67 -11.56 1.63
N TRP A 429 -2.11 -11.78 0.39
CA TRP A 429 -1.51 -12.80 -0.45
C TRP A 429 -0.03 -12.52 -0.77
N THR A 430 0.30 -11.25 -1.07
CA THR A 430 1.69 -10.81 -1.33
C THR A 430 2.59 -11.06 -0.13
N GLN A 431 2.15 -10.72 1.08
CA GLN A 431 2.90 -10.98 2.30
C GLN A 431 3.16 -12.46 2.50
N HIS A 432 2.13 -13.27 2.30
CA HIS A 432 2.23 -14.71 2.43
C HIS A 432 3.23 -15.32 1.44
N ILE A 433 3.11 -14.98 0.14
CA ILE A 433 3.97 -15.57 -0.89
C ILE A 433 5.44 -15.16 -0.76
N LEU A 434 5.69 -13.94 -0.26
CA LEU A 434 7.05 -13.44 0.02
C LEU A 434 7.59 -13.89 1.39
N GLY A 435 6.78 -14.54 2.22
CA GLY A 435 7.17 -15.01 3.56
C GLY A 435 7.39 -13.87 4.54
N LEU A 436 6.65 -12.77 4.39
CA LEU A 436 6.71 -11.56 5.22
C LEU A 436 5.68 -11.58 6.35
N GLU A 437 5.02 -12.71 6.60
CA GLU A 437 4.08 -12.83 7.71
C GLU A 437 4.83 -12.78 9.04
N TYR A 438 4.46 -11.83 9.87
CA TYR A 438 4.88 -11.79 11.27
C TYR A 438 4.16 -12.92 12.02
N THR A 439 4.83 -14.04 12.21
CA THR A 439 4.42 -15.02 13.21
C THR A 439 4.66 -14.38 14.56
N GLY A 440 3.59 -13.97 15.22
CA GLY A 440 3.63 -13.39 16.57
C GLY A 440 3.92 -14.43 17.65
N ASP A 441 4.91 -15.30 17.45
CA ASP A 441 5.36 -16.30 18.40
C ASP A 441 6.90 -16.27 18.46
N GLU A 442 7.42 -15.30 19.21
CA GLU A 442 8.68 -15.41 19.99
C GLU A 442 8.68 -14.25 20.99
N ALA A 443 7.96 -14.45 22.08
CA ALA A 443 8.12 -13.70 23.33
C ALA A 443 8.24 -14.66 24.51
#